data_cfa7f2332e9948a4dcb243d9f7c3db89
#
_entry.id   cfa7f2332e9948a4dcb243d9f7c3db89
#
_cell.length_a   1.000
_cell.length_b   1.000
_cell.length_c   1.000
_cell.angle_alpha   90.00
_cell.angle_beta   90.00
_cell.angle_gamma   90.00
#
_symmetry.space_group_name_H-M   'P 1'
#
loop_
_entity.id
_entity.type
_entity.pdbx_description
1 polymer ?
#
loop_
_entity_poly.entity_id
_entity_poly.type
_entity_poly.pdbx_seq_one_letter_code
_entity_poly.pdbx_strand_id
1 'polypeptide(L)'
;MRPRRLAAALIAGGGVSFVGASYLASRLLSDRLISSSGLGPTTVRREDLLDALRESGAEVSDFRHRGSARDPVELAAIFATRGDSGGRPTILFLHGKGGSAAEWQPDALRALGQGYNVLLPDLRAHAPSGGRFVTYGFLEKEDLASLLATARSRFGIDAERLGLHACSAGSTIALEFAAGRPEVRALWIESPWADALEMARHYLAMATGLPPWLLGLTTRLAVRRALGRIRRELGAAGSAADLGRVDPIASATQVTGGVCLVSGDRDALVPPLFAKRLEESLPKGRIVWRASGAGHCHHENEAEIVLPQEYARRWTDFFAENLPA
;
A
#
# COMPACT_ATOMS: atom_id res chain seq x y z
N MET A 1 -15.23 -36.25 -42.93
CA MET A 1 -14.58 -34.96 -42.62
C MET A 1 -13.07 -35.19 -42.53
N ARG A 2 -12.26 -34.32 -43.15
CA ARG A 2 -10.80 -34.45 -43.09
C ARG A 2 -10.30 -34.14 -41.67
N PRO A 3 -9.39 -34.97 -41.08
CA PRO A 3 -8.98 -34.85 -39.66
C PRO A 3 -8.45 -33.44 -39.30
N ARG A 4 -7.88 -32.72 -40.27
CA ARG A 4 -7.46 -31.34 -40.07
C ARG A 4 -8.60 -30.34 -39.80
N ARG A 5 -9.82 -30.57 -40.35
CA ARG A 5 -10.99 -29.69 -40.09
C ARG A 5 -11.60 -29.98 -38.69
N LEU A 6 -11.54 -31.23 -38.21
CA LEU A 6 -11.98 -31.56 -36.87
C LEU A 6 -11.05 -31.00 -35.79
N ALA A 7 -9.73 -31.08 -36.01
CA ALA A 7 -8.74 -30.50 -35.11
C ALA A 7 -8.87 -28.97 -35.07
N ALA A 8 -9.05 -28.31 -36.21
CA ALA A 8 -9.28 -26.85 -36.28
C ALA A 8 -10.59 -26.44 -35.57
N ALA A 9 -11.66 -27.22 -35.70
CA ALA A 9 -12.94 -26.96 -35.00
C ALA A 9 -12.84 -27.15 -33.48
N LEU A 10 -12.09 -28.18 -33.03
CA LEU A 10 -11.85 -28.41 -31.60
C LEU A 10 -10.95 -27.31 -30.99
N ILE A 11 -9.92 -26.87 -31.70
CA ILE A 11 -9.06 -25.76 -31.26
C ILE A 11 -9.86 -24.46 -31.23
N ALA A 12 -10.69 -24.18 -32.25
CA ALA A 12 -11.55 -23.00 -32.29
C ALA A 12 -12.61 -23.04 -31.17
N GLY A 13 -13.28 -24.18 -30.95
CA GLY A 13 -14.26 -24.36 -29.89
C GLY A 13 -13.64 -24.24 -28.50
N GLY A 14 -12.45 -24.82 -28.28
CA GLY A 14 -11.68 -24.68 -27.05
C GLY A 14 -11.23 -23.23 -26.81
N GLY A 15 -10.79 -22.55 -27.86
CA GLY A 15 -10.41 -21.12 -27.79
C GLY A 15 -11.59 -20.21 -27.41
N VAL A 16 -12.76 -20.41 -28.03
CA VAL A 16 -13.98 -19.64 -27.71
C VAL A 16 -14.40 -19.89 -26.26
N SER A 17 -14.37 -21.15 -25.79
CA SER A 17 -14.70 -21.50 -24.41
C SER A 17 -13.71 -20.86 -23.41
N PHE A 18 -12.41 -20.85 -23.71
CA PHE A 18 -11.38 -20.23 -22.88
C PHE A 18 -11.55 -18.70 -22.79
N VAL A 19 -11.81 -18.04 -23.92
CA VAL A 19 -12.06 -16.59 -23.97
C VAL A 19 -13.34 -16.24 -23.19
N GLY A 20 -14.41 -17.02 -23.36
CA GLY A 20 -15.66 -16.85 -22.62
C GLY A 20 -15.48 -17.00 -21.10
N ALA A 21 -14.76 -18.05 -20.66
CA ALA A 21 -14.44 -18.28 -19.26
C ALA A 21 -13.57 -17.15 -18.68
N SER A 22 -12.53 -16.73 -19.42
CA SER A 22 -11.68 -15.60 -19.04
C SER A 22 -12.47 -14.29 -18.91
N TYR A 23 -13.43 -14.07 -19.81
CA TYR A 23 -14.31 -12.90 -19.76
C TYR A 23 -15.21 -12.90 -18.51
N LEU A 24 -15.85 -14.03 -18.18
CA LEU A 24 -16.70 -14.16 -16.99
C LEU A 24 -15.87 -14.02 -15.71
N ALA A 25 -14.74 -14.73 -15.61
CA ALA A 25 -13.85 -14.64 -14.47
C ALA A 25 -13.34 -13.22 -14.27
N SER A 26 -13.02 -12.48 -15.34
CA SER A 26 -12.57 -11.09 -15.24
C SER A 26 -13.59 -10.15 -14.62
N ARG A 27 -14.90 -10.43 -14.73
CA ARG A 27 -15.96 -9.63 -14.09
C ARG A 27 -15.94 -9.77 -12.57
N LEU A 28 -15.77 -11.00 -12.08
CA LEU A 28 -15.72 -11.28 -10.65
C LEU A 28 -14.44 -10.73 -9.99
N LEU A 29 -13.34 -10.72 -10.75
CA LEU A 29 -12.03 -10.29 -10.27
C LEU A 29 -11.83 -8.78 -10.31
N SER A 30 -12.43 -8.09 -11.29
CA SER A 30 -12.26 -6.63 -11.42
C SER A 30 -12.67 -5.88 -10.15
N ASP A 31 -13.75 -6.29 -9.51
CA ASP A 31 -14.24 -5.65 -8.30
C ASP A 31 -13.32 -5.93 -7.10
N ARG A 32 -12.79 -7.14 -7.01
CA ARG A 32 -11.80 -7.49 -5.97
C ARG A 32 -10.49 -6.72 -6.09
N LEU A 33 -10.07 -6.37 -7.30
CA LEU A 33 -8.84 -5.60 -7.49
C LEU A 33 -8.93 -4.19 -6.89
N ILE A 34 -10.08 -3.56 -6.97
CA ILE A 34 -10.29 -2.16 -6.57
C ILE A 34 -11.09 -1.98 -5.28
N SER A 35 -11.59 -3.06 -4.68
CA SER A 35 -12.24 -3.01 -3.36
C SER A 35 -11.22 -3.04 -2.24
N SER A 36 -11.61 -2.57 -1.06
CA SER A 36 -10.81 -2.68 0.16
C SER A 36 -10.82 -4.09 0.78
N SER A 37 -11.62 -5.03 0.26
CA SER A 37 -11.66 -6.38 0.81
C SER A 37 -10.27 -7.02 0.73
N GLY A 38 -9.69 -7.25 1.91
CA GLY A 38 -8.40 -7.89 2.11
C GLY A 38 -8.50 -9.41 2.17
N LEU A 39 -7.41 -10.06 2.55
CA LEU A 39 -7.31 -11.51 2.69
C LEU A 39 -7.77 -12.02 4.06
N GLY A 40 -8.04 -11.12 5.02
CA GLY A 40 -8.53 -11.44 6.35
C GLY A 40 -9.12 -10.21 7.04
N PRO A 41 -9.91 -10.40 8.10
CA PRO A 41 -10.38 -9.29 8.92
C PRO A 41 -9.23 -8.72 9.74
N THR A 42 -9.16 -7.40 9.84
CA THR A 42 -8.35 -6.71 10.84
C THR A 42 -8.85 -7.13 12.23
N THR A 43 -7.97 -7.67 13.06
CA THR A 43 -8.30 -8.13 14.41
C THR A 43 -8.19 -7.02 15.46
N VAL A 44 -7.41 -5.98 15.17
CA VAL A 44 -7.19 -4.85 16.07
C VAL A 44 -8.28 -3.79 15.85
N ARG A 45 -8.91 -3.37 16.96
CA ARG A 45 -9.96 -2.35 16.90
C ARG A 45 -9.34 -0.96 16.98
N ARG A 46 -9.99 -0.01 16.30
CA ARG A 46 -9.57 1.40 16.33
C ARG A 46 -9.56 1.98 17.74
N GLU A 47 -10.54 1.60 18.56
CA GLU A 47 -10.65 2.02 19.96
C GLU A 47 -9.44 1.55 20.77
N ASP A 48 -9.00 0.30 20.57
CA ASP A 48 -7.86 -0.27 21.27
C ASP A 48 -6.56 0.50 20.95
N LEU A 49 -6.39 0.90 19.67
CA LEU A 49 -5.29 1.80 19.29
C LEU A 49 -5.38 3.15 19.99
N LEU A 50 -6.55 3.80 19.97
CA LEU A 50 -6.74 5.11 20.61
C LEU A 50 -6.43 5.07 22.10
N ASP A 51 -6.89 4.03 22.78
CA ASP A 51 -6.65 3.85 24.22
C ASP A 51 -5.16 3.59 24.50
N ALA A 52 -4.52 2.70 23.76
CA ALA A 52 -3.08 2.44 23.91
C ALA A 52 -2.22 3.70 23.68
N LEU A 53 -2.57 4.53 22.67
CA LEU A 53 -1.88 5.80 22.44
C LEU A 53 -2.06 6.76 23.62
N ARG A 54 -3.28 6.91 24.18
CA ARG A 54 -3.54 7.75 25.35
C ARG A 54 -2.83 7.25 26.59
N GLU A 55 -2.89 5.94 26.87
CA GLU A 55 -2.20 5.29 27.98
C GLU A 55 -0.68 5.47 27.90
N SER A 56 -0.15 5.59 26.69
CA SER A 56 1.27 5.90 26.48
C SER A 56 1.67 7.34 26.87
N GLY A 57 0.71 8.18 27.27
CA GLY A 57 0.91 9.59 27.58
C GLY A 57 0.95 10.53 26.38
N ALA A 58 0.46 10.09 25.21
CA ALA A 58 0.36 10.92 24.05
C ALA A 58 -0.95 11.75 24.04
N GLU A 59 -0.86 12.96 23.49
CA GLU A 59 -2.04 13.70 23.05
C GLU A 59 -2.55 13.11 21.76
N VAL A 60 -3.81 12.66 21.75
CA VAL A 60 -4.41 11.91 20.63
C VAL A 60 -5.58 12.66 20.06
N SER A 61 -5.57 12.85 18.76
CA SER A 61 -6.69 13.42 17.98
C SER A 61 -7.16 12.42 16.94
N ASP A 62 -8.41 11.96 17.08
CA ASP A 62 -9.14 11.23 16.03
C ASP A 62 -9.91 12.27 15.21
N PHE A 63 -9.65 12.36 13.92
CA PHE A 63 -10.19 13.44 13.10
C PHE A 63 -10.55 13.00 11.69
N ARG A 64 -11.29 13.86 11.01
CA ARG A 64 -11.65 13.71 9.61
C ARG A 64 -10.98 14.80 8.78
N HIS A 65 -10.64 14.46 7.55
CA HIS A 65 -10.18 15.40 6.55
C HIS A 65 -10.83 15.10 5.20
N ARG A 66 -10.77 16.04 4.30
CA ARG A 66 -11.27 15.86 2.94
C ARG A 66 -10.16 15.27 2.07
N GLY A 67 -10.46 14.21 1.34
CA GLY A 67 -9.52 13.58 0.41
C GLY A 67 -9.27 14.39 -0.86
N SER A 68 -8.77 13.71 -1.89
CA SER A 68 -8.47 14.27 -3.21
C SER A 68 -9.60 15.13 -3.77
N ALA A 69 -9.27 16.27 -4.37
CA ALA A 69 -10.23 17.12 -5.06
C ALA A 69 -10.89 16.43 -6.28
N ARG A 70 -10.24 15.41 -6.83
CA ARG A 70 -10.78 14.63 -7.96
C ARG A 70 -11.91 13.67 -7.56
N ASP A 71 -11.87 13.19 -6.31
CA ASP A 71 -12.89 12.34 -5.71
C ASP A 71 -13.00 12.71 -4.23
N PRO A 72 -13.71 13.81 -3.92
CA PRO A 72 -13.75 14.36 -2.58
C PRO A 72 -14.59 13.49 -1.66
N VAL A 73 -13.90 12.69 -0.86
CA VAL A 73 -14.47 11.83 0.17
C VAL A 73 -13.98 12.26 1.55
N GLU A 74 -14.74 11.95 2.57
CA GLU A 74 -14.28 12.13 3.95
C GLU A 74 -13.41 10.96 4.35
N LEU A 75 -12.22 11.26 4.86
CA LEU A 75 -11.22 10.29 5.29
C LEU A 75 -10.91 10.46 6.76
N ALA A 76 -10.71 9.34 7.45
CA ALA A 76 -10.36 9.29 8.87
C ALA A 76 -8.85 9.21 9.05
N ALA A 77 -8.36 9.87 10.09
CA ALA A 77 -6.97 9.76 10.51
C ALA A 77 -6.84 9.96 12.03
N ILE A 78 -5.81 9.36 12.60
CA ILE A 78 -5.40 9.59 13.98
C ILE A 78 -4.07 10.32 13.96
N PHE A 79 -3.96 11.39 14.73
CA PHE A 79 -2.71 12.06 15.04
C PHE A 79 -2.39 11.87 16.52
N ALA A 80 -1.14 11.53 16.84
CA ALA A 80 -0.68 11.49 18.21
C ALA A 80 0.72 12.08 18.35
N THR A 81 0.95 12.78 19.47
CA THR A 81 2.23 13.42 19.81
C THR A 81 2.49 13.37 21.31
N ARG A 82 3.76 13.43 21.71
CA ARG A 82 4.17 13.61 23.11
C ARG A 82 4.91 14.95 23.26
N GLY A 83 4.16 16.04 23.41
CA GLY A 83 4.67 17.39 23.56
C GLY A 83 4.57 18.25 22.30
N ASP A 84 5.52 19.17 22.05
CA ASP A 84 5.46 20.09 20.92
C ASP A 84 5.53 19.36 19.55
N SER A 85 4.42 19.38 18.82
CA SER A 85 4.31 18.74 17.52
C SER A 85 5.13 19.42 16.44
N GLY A 86 5.34 20.74 16.53
CA GLY A 86 6.11 21.53 15.55
C GLY A 86 7.61 21.25 15.59
N GLY A 87 8.13 20.90 16.78
CA GLY A 87 9.54 20.58 16.97
C GLY A 87 9.93 19.14 16.60
N ARG A 88 8.98 18.29 16.29
CA ARG A 88 9.20 16.84 16.07
C ARG A 88 8.92 16.41 14.65
N PRO A 89 9.74 15.52 14.05
CA PRO A 89 9.40 14.94 12.76
C PRO A 89 8.18 14.03 12.87
N THR A 90 7.48 13.86 11.76
CA THR A 90 6.25 13.06 11.72
C THR A 90 6.43 11.82 10.87
N ILE A 91 6.03 10.66 11.41
CA ILE A 91 5.96 9.40 10.65
C ILE A 91 4.50 9.11 10.28
N LEU A 92 4.26 8.94 8.97
CA LEU A 92 2.99 8.47 8.42
C LEU A 92 3.03 6.95 8.28
N PHE A 93 1.99 6.28 8.77
CA PHE A 93 1.84 4.84 8.70
C PHE A 93 0.76 4.45 7.69
N LEU A 94 1.13 3.72 6.63
CA LEU A 94 0.24 3.41 5.51
C LEU A 94 -0.03 1.90 5.45
N HIS A 95 -1.21 1.50 5.87
CA HIS A 95 -1.62 0.09 5.91
C HIS A 95 -1.78 -0.54 4.52
N GLY A 96 -1.77 -1.86 4.47
CA GLY A 96 -2.02 -2.65 3.27
C GLY A 96 -3.50 -2.65 2.86
N LYS A 97 -3.79 -3.32 1.76
CA LYS A 97 -5.17 -3.51 1.29
C LYS A 97 -5.94 -4.40 2.26
N GLY A 98 -7.08 -3.89 2.72
CA GLY A 98 -7.93 -4.57 3.70
C GLY A 98 -7.51 -4.32 5.14
N GLY A 99 -6.43 -3.59 5.37
CA GLY A 99 -5.96 -3.19 6.68
C GLY A 99 -6.63 -1.91 7.22
N SER A 100 -6.10 -1.40 8.31
CA SER A 100 -6.56 -0.18 8.97
C SER A 100 -5.42 0.52 9.72
N ALA A 101 -5.67 1.74 10.16
CA ALA A 101 -4.77 2.48 11.06
C ALA A 101 -4.43 1.70 12.35
N ALA A 102 -5.34 0.84 12.81
CA ALA A 102 -5.18 0.11 14.07
C ALA A 102 -4.07 -0.94 14.04
N GLU A 103 -3.72 -1.46 12.87
CA GLU A 103 -2.64 -2.45 12.71
C GLU A 103 -1.25 -1.90 13.08
N TRP A 104 -1.12 -0.58 13.08
CA TRP A 104 0.14 0.11 13.38
C TRP A 104 0.36 0.41 14.87
N GLN A 105 -0.45 -0.16 15.78
CA GLN A 105 -0.33 0.12 17.21
C GLN A 105 1.09 -0.08 17.76
N PRO A 106 1.80 -1.19 17.53
CA PRO A 106 3.16 -1.40 18.06
C PRO A 106 4.15 -0.36 17.52
N ASP A 107 4.14 -0.11 16.22
CA ASP A 107 5.04 0.84 15.57
C ASP A 107 4.77 2.28 15.94
N ALA A 108 3.50 2.66 16.10
CA ALA A 108 3.10 3.98 16.55
C ALA A 108 3.59 4.25 17.98
N LEU A 109 3.47 3.29 18.90
CA LEU A 109 3.98 3.39 20.26
C LEU A 109 5.52 3.48 20.27
N ARG A 110 6.20 2.71 19.42
CA ARG A 110 7.65 2.77 19.22
C ARG A 110 8.08 4.16 18.74
N ALA A 111 7.42 4.70 17.71
CA ALA A 111 7.70 6.01 17.14
C ALA A 111 7.54 7.13 18.18
N LEU A 112 6.42 7.13 18.91
CA LEU A 112 6.17 8.08 20.01
C LEU A 112 7.23 7.98 21.11
N GLY A 113 7.67 6.75 21.44
CA GLY A 113 8.74 6.50 22.42
C GLY A 113 10.09 7.08 22.01
N GLN A 114 10.32 7.24 20.70
CA GLN A 114 11.55 7.78 20.11
C GLN A 114 11.47 9.27 19.75
N GLY A 115 10.37 9.94 20.09
CA GLY A 115 10.24 11.39 19.90
C GLY A 115 9.60 11.81 18.58
N TYR A 116 9.02 10.90 17.82
CA TYR A 116 8.28 11.22 16.60
C TYR A 116 6.81 11.56 16.90
N ASN A 117 6.23 12.41 16.08
CA ASN A 117 4.78 12.45 15.91
C ASN A 117 4.33 11.27 15.04
N VAL A 118 3.13 10.77 15.25
CA VAL A 118 2.55 9.72 14.42
C VAL A 118 1.28 10.20 13.74
N LEU A 119 1.12 9.85 12.46
CA LEU A 119 -0.05 10.15 11.66
C LEU A 119 -0.51 8.87 10.98
N LEU A 120 -1.70 8.41 11.35
CA LEU A 120 -2.24 7.10 10.97
C LEU A 120 -3.57 7.28 10.22
N PRO A 121 -3.55 7.45 8.89
CA PRO A 121 -4.77 7.46 8.10
C PRO A 121 -5.35 6.05 7.97
N ASP A 122 -6.69 5.95 7.96
CA ASP A 122 -7.37 4.89 7.24
C ASP A 122 -7.47 5.32 5.77
N LEU A 123 -6.86 4.54 4.89
CA LEU A 123 -6.81 4.88 3.47
C LEU A 123 -8.21 4.85 2.84
N ARG A 124 -8.40 5.55 1.72
CA ARG A 124 -9.67 5.54 0.99
C ARG A 124 -10.21 4.13 0.76
N ALA A 125 -11.52 3.99 0.74
CA ALA A 125 -12.25 2.72 0.63
C ALA A 125 -12.08 1.76 1.83
N HIS A 126 -11.34 2.13 2.87
CA HIS A 126 -11.20 1.35 4.11
C HIS A 126 -11.95 2.06 5.25
N ALA A 127 -12.89 1.34 5.89
CA ALA A 127 -13.65 1.91 7.00
C ALA A 127 -12.71 2.25 8.19
N PRO A 128 -12.92 3.41 8.84
CA PRO A 128 -14.04 4.32 8.75
C PRO A 128 -13.92 5.43 7.68
N SER A 129 -12.93 5.37 6.81
CA SER A 129 -12.79 6.29 5.67
C SER A 129 -13.81 6.00 4.58
N GLY A 130 -14.22 7.06 3.88
CA GLY A 130 -15.07 6.97 2.70
C GLY A 130 -14.31 6.54 1.44
N GLY A 131 -14.99 6.60 0.32
CA GLY A 131 -14.44 6.15 -0.96
C GLY A 131 -14.94 4.78 -1.37
N ARG A 132 -14.81 4.49 -2.67
CA ARG A 132 -15.29 3.24 -3.27
C ARG A 132 -14.19 2.36 -3.79
N PHE A 133 -13.02 2.96 -4.09
CA PHE A 133 -11.95 2.30 -4.80
C PHE A 133 -10.61 2.51 -4.10
N VAL A 134 -9.83 1.45 -4.06
CA VAL A 134 -8.38 1.50 -3.85
C VAL A 134 -7.74 1.75 -5.22
N THR A 135 -6.93 2.80 -5.33
CA THR A 135 -6.30 3.21 -6.60
C THR A 135 -4.77 3.11 -6.58
N TYR A 136 -4.23 2.53 -5.50
CA TYR A 136 -2.81 2.16 -5.34
C TYR A 136 -1.81 3.31 -5.54
N GLY A 137 -2.21 4.52 -5.18
CA GLY A 137 -1.38 5.73 -5.26
C GLY A 137 -1.89 6.77 -6.25
N PHE A 138 -2.89 6.46 -7.10
CA PHE A 138 -3.43 7.47 -8.01
C PHE A 138 -4.17 8.59 -7.27
N LEU A 139 -5.17 8.25 -6.45
CA LEU A 139 -5.89 9.20 -5.61
C LEU A 139 -5.27 9.32 -4.22
N GLU A 140 -4.73 8.23 -3.69
CA GLU A 140 -4.19 8.18 -2.34
C GLU A 140 -3.05 9.18 -2.13
N LYS A 141 -2.19 9.45 -3.13
CA LYS A 141 -1.15 10.48 -3.00
C LYS A 141 -1.71 11.90 -2.83
N GLU A 142 -2.86 12.19 -3.43
CA GLU A 142 -3.56 13.46 -3.24
C GLU A 142 -4.28 13.50 -1.88
N ASP A 143 -4.82 12.36 -1.44
CA ASP A 143 -5.41 12.21 -0.09
C ASP A 143 -4.36 12.50 0.99
N LEU A 144 -3.15 11.93 0.84
CA LEU A 144 -2.04 12.14 1.77
C LEU A 144 -1.56 13.60 1.76
N ALA A 145 -1.51 14.24 0.59
CA ALA A 145 -1.18 15.66 0.50
C ALA A 145 -2.21 16.53 1.26
N SER A 146 -3.50 16.22 1.10
CA SER A 146 -4.58 16.89 1.84
C SER A 146 -4.53 16.60 3.35
N LEU A 147 -4.23 15.37 3.73
CA LEU A 147 -4.02 14.98 5.13
C LEU A 147 -2.91 15.80 5.77
N LEU A 148 -1.75 15.90 5.12
CA LEU A 148 -0.61 16.69 5.62
C LEU A 148 -0.94 18.17 5.73
N ALA A 149 -1.63 18.74 4.74
CA ALA A 149 -2.09 20.13 4.81
C ALA A 149 -3.02 20.35 6.02
N THR A 150 -3.94 19.42 6.28
CA THR A 150 -4.83 19.46 7.44
C THR A 150 -4.05 19.31 8.75
N ALA A 151 -3.12 18.35 8.82
CA ALA A 151 -2.33 18.11 10.02
C ALA A 151 -1.40 19.28 10.33
N ARG A 152 -0.79 19.89 9.31
CA ARG A 152 0.01 21.12 9.47
C ARG A 152 -0.83 22.28 10.01
N SER A 153 -2.00 22.52 9.44
CA SER A 153 -2.88 23.61 9.87
C SER A 153 -3.46 23.39 11.26
N ARG A 154 -3.80 22.15 11.61
CA ARG A 154 -4.53 21.83 12.83
C ARG A 154 -3.60 21.54 14.01
N PHE A 155 -2.48 20.89 13.77
CA PHE A 155 -1.57 20.40 14.81
C PHE A 155 -0.18 21.04 14.75
N GLY A 156 0.10 21.90 13.76
CA GLY A 156 1.37 22.59 13.64
C GLY A 156 2.56 21.70 13.29
N ILE A 157 2.34 20.51 12.69
CA ILE A 157 3.45 19.60 12.35
C ILE A 157 4.43 20.25 11.37
N ASP A 158 5.71 19.88 11.49
CA ASP A 158 6.72 20.20 10.49
C ASP A 158 6.58 19.28 9.27
N ALA A 159 5.98 19.80 8.19
CA ALA A 159 5.76 19.06 6.96
C ALA A 159 7.02 18.88 6.09
N GLU A 160 8.17 19.46 6.48
CA GLU A 160 9.46 19.30 5.79
C GLU A 160 10.28 18.14 6.38
N ARG A 161 9.80 17.51 7.46
CA ARG A 161 10.48 16.42 8.17
C ARG A 161 9.54 15.22 8.30
N LEU A 162 9.35 14.53 7.17
CA LEU A 162 8.43 13.40 7.07
C LEU A 162 9.16 12.06 6.94
N GLY A 163 8.70 11.08 7.68
CA GLY A 163 8.95 9.66 7.47
C GLY A 163 7.69 8.95 7.00
N LEU A 164 7.85 7.90 6.24
CA LEU A 164 6.77 6.99 5.86
C LEU A 164 7.14 5.57 6.29
N HIS A 165 6.20 4.90 6.93
CA HIS A 165 6.27 3.48 7.20
C HIS A 165 5.06 2.81 6.55
N ALA A 166 5.28 1.87 5.65
CA ALA A 166 4.22 1.37 4.79
C ALA A 166 4.32 -0.14 4.54
N CYS A 167 3.17 -0.78 4.41
CA CYS A 167 3.02 -2.23 4.22
C CYS A 167 2.27 -2.54 2.92
N SER A 168 2.79 -3.49 2.13
CA SER A 168 2.07 -4.08 0.98
C SER A 168 1.56 -3.02 -0.02
N ALA A 169 0.25 -2.91 -0.23
CA ALA A 169 -0.35 -1.87 -1.06
C ALA A 169 0.00 -0.45 -0.57
N GLY A 170 0.12 -0.25 0.75
CA GLY A 170 0.60 0.99 1.34
C GLY A 170 2.02 1.35 0.90
N SER A 171 2.89 0.35 0.70
CA SER A 171 4.26 0.56 0.19
C SER A 171 4.28 1.16 -1.22
N THR A 172 3.36 0.72 -2.09
CA THR A 172 3.20 1.32 -3.43
C THR A 172 2.70 2.74 -3.34
N ILE A 173 1.70 2.99 -2.48
CA ILE A 173 1.17 4.34 -2.22
C ILE A 173 2.26 5.26 -1.67
N ALA A 174 3.11 4.75 -0.76
CA ALA A 174 4.22 5.49 -0.20
C ALA A 174 5.25 5.88 -1.26
N LEU A 175 5.61 4.99 -2.19
CA LEU A 175 6.51 5.27 -3.31
C LEU A 175 5.91 6.34 -4.24
N GLU A 176 4.65 6.19 -4.63
CA GLU A 176 3.93 7.17 -5.47
C GLU A 176 3.83 8.54 -4.81
N PHE A 177 3.68 8.57 -3.48
CA PHE A 177 3.62 9.81 -2.73
C PHE A 177 5.01 10.44 -2.55
N ALA A 178 6.05 9.66 -2.26
CA ALA A 178 7.41 10.13 -2.00
C ALA A 178 8.14 10.61 -3.27
N ALA A 179 7.69 10.21 -4.47
CA ALA A 179 8.30 10.57 -5.73
C ALA A 179 8.36 12.09 -5.93
N GLY A 180 9.58 12.62 -6.04
CA GLY A 180 9.83 14.05 -6.23
C GLY A 180 9.52 14.93 -5.01
N ARG A 181 9.41 14.33 -3.81
CA ARG A 181 9.11 15.01 -2.54
C ARG A 181 10.30 14.96 -1.59
N PRO A 182 11.17 15.99 -1.57
CA PRO A 182 12.34 16.01 -0.70
C PRO A 182 12.00 16.11 0.79
N GLU A 183 10.79 16.55 1.13
CA GLU A 183 10.28 16.55 2.50
C GLU A 183 10.11 15.13 3.07
N VAL A 184 9.96 14.10 2.24
CA VAL A 184 9.96 12.68 2.64
C VAL A 184 11.41 12.22 2.78
N ARG A 185 11.93 12.25 3.99
CA ARG A 185 13.34 11.99 4.29
C ARG A 185 13.66 10.52 4.58
N ALA A 186 12.67 9.77 5.08
CA ALA A 186 12.83 8.37 5.43
C ALA A 186 11.64 7.56 4.91
N LEU A 187 11.90 6.47 4.21
CA LEU A 187 10.87 5.61 3.63
C LEU A 187 11.18 4.14 4.00
N TRP A 188 10.43 3.61 4.95
CA TRP A 188 10.44 2.19 5.33
C TRP A 188 9.27 1.49 4.66
N ILE A 189 9.56 0.58 3.73
CA ILE A 189 8.54 -0.12 2.93
C ILE A 189 8.67 -1.63 3.10
N GLU A 190 7.56 -2.27 3.45
CA GLU A 190 7.50 -3.71 3.69
C GLU A 190 6.66 -4.42 2.62
N SER A 191 7.10 -5.59 2.21
CA SER A 191 6.44 -6.41 1.20
C SER A 191 5.99 -5.62 -0.05
N PRO A 192 6.84 -4.75 -0.62
CA PRO A 192 6.47 -3.95 -1.77
C PRO A 192 6.40 -4.78 -3.05
N TRP A 193 5.60 -4.32 -4.01
CA TRP A 193 5.54 -4.90 -5.34
C TRP A 193 5.72 -3.83 -6.43
N ALA A 194 6.27 -4.23 -7.57
CA ALA A 194 6.71 -3.34 -8.63
C ALA A 194 5.71 -3.19 -9.79
N ASP A 195 4.83 -4.17 -10.00
CA ASP A 195 3.96 -4.25 -11.17
C ASP A 195 2.57 -4.75 -10.80
N ALA A 196 1.57 -3.89 -11.02
CA ALA A 196 0.18 -4.18 -10.65
C ALA A 196 -0.42 -5.37 -11.45
N LEU A 197 -0.03 -5.54 -12.71
CA LEU A 197 -0.54 -6.63 -13.55
C LEU A 197 0.07 -7.98 -13.11
N GLU A 198 1.35 -7.96 -12.78
CA GLU A 198 2.06 -9.14 -12.27
C GLU A 198 1.49 -9.55 -10.90
N MET A 199 1.30 -8.58 -10.00
CA MET A 199 0.69 -8.82 -8.70
C MET A 199 -0.75 -9.34 -8.82
N ALA A 200 -1.57 -8.74 -9.68
CA ALA A 200 -2.93 -9.20 -9.93
C ALA A 200 -2.97 -10.63 -10.49
N ARG A 201 -2.03 -10.99 -11.36
CA ARG A 201 -1.91 -12.34 -11.92
C ARG A 201 -1.48 -13.35 -10.86
N HIS A 202 -0.51 -12.99 -10.00
CA HIS A 202 -0.08 -13.82 -8.89
C HIS A 202 -1.23 -14.05 -7.89
N TYR A 203 -1.90 -13.00 -7.48
CA TYR A 203 -3.07 -13.08 -6.60
C TYR A 203 -4.17 -13.97 -7.15
N LEU A 204 -4.41 -13.89 -8.47
CA LEU A 204 -5.38 -14.74 -9.16
C LEU A 204 -4.94 -16.20 -9.18
N ALA A 205 -3.64 -16.47 -9.40
CA ALA A 205 -3.09 -17.82 -9.36
C ALA A 205 -3.27 -18.44 -7.97
N MET A 206 -2.99 -17.72 -6.92
CA MET A 206 -3.23 -18.17 -5.54
C MET A 206 -4.71 -18.46 -5.27
N ALA A 207 -5.60 -17.56 -5.68
CA ALA A 207 -7.04 -17.69 -5.44
C ALA A 207 -7.71 -18.83 -6.21
N THR A 208 -7.15 -19.23 -7.35
CA THR A 208 -7.74 -20.25 -8.24
C THR A 208 -6.99 -21.56 -8.27
N GLY A 209 -5.75 -21.61 -7.78
CA GLY A 209 -4.84 -22.74 -7.95
C GLY A 209 -4.37 -22.97 -9.39
N LEU A 210 -4.71 -22.07 -10.33
CA LEU A 210 -4.32 -22.21 -11.74
C LEU A 210 -2.93 -21.59 -11.96
N PRO A 211 -2.14 -22.18 -12.88
CA PRO A 211 -0.82 -21.65 -13.18
C PRO A 211 -0.89 -20.24 -13.81
N PRO A 212 0.03 -19.33 -13.45
CA PRO A 212 -0.02 -17.91 -13.88
C PRO A 212 -0.06 -17.71 -15.40
N TRP A 213 0.55 -18.60 -16.18
CA TRP A 213 0.57 -18.48 -17.64
C TRP A 213 -0.82 -18.65 -18.29
N LEU A 214 -1.75 -19.39 -17.66
CA LEU A 214 -3.15 -19.49 -18.11
C LEU A 214 -3.96 -18.24 -17.80
N LEU A 215 -3.54 -17.42 -16.86
CA LEU A 215 -4.31 -16.32 -16.31
C LEU A 215 -4.05 -14.95 -17.00
N GLY A 216 -3.11 -14.91 -17.95
CA GLY A 216 -2.68 -13.65 -18.57
C GLY A 216 -3.82 -12.87 -19.22
N LEU A 217 -4.69 -13.52 -19.98
CA LEU A 217 -5.85 -12.87 -20.63
C LEU A 217 -6.87 -12.42 -19.58
N THR A 218 -7.22 -13.31 -18.65
CA THR A 218 -8.19 -13.02 -17.56
C THR A 218 -7.76 -11.82 -16.74
N THR A 219 -6.48 -11.77 -16.35
CA THR A 219 -5.92 -10.66 -15.56
C THR A 219 -5.97 -9.34 -16.33
N ARG A 220 -5.55 -9.33 -17.59
CA ARG A 220 -5.61 -8.11 -18.44
C ARG A 220 -7.04 -7.60 -18.58
N LEU A 221 -7.99 -8.49 -18.81
CA LEU A 221 -9.41 -8.13 -18.89
C LEU A 221 -9.93 -7.60 -17.55
N ALA A 222 -9.56 -8.20 -16.42
CA ALA A 222 -9.96 -7.77 -15.09
C ALA A 222 -9.42 -6.36 -14.77
N VAL A 223 -8.14 -6.11 -15.00
CA VAL A 223 -7.52 -4.80 -14.81
C VAL A 223 -8.16 -3.74 -15.71
N ARG A 224 -8.35 -4.02 -17.01
CA ARG A 224 -9.03 -3.08 -17.92
C ARG A 224 -10.45 -2.75 -17.45
N ARG A 225 -11.19 -3.71 -16.92
CA ARG A 225 -12.55 -3.48 -16.36
C ARG A 225 -12.51 -2.64 -15.10
N ALA A 226 -11.60 -2.97 -14.19
CA ALA A 226 -11.39 -2.23 -12.96
C ALA A 226 -11.09 -0.74 -13.25
N LEU A 227 -10.12 -0.47 -14.11
CA LEU A 227 -9.78 0.88 -14.56
C LEU A 227 -10.96 1.57 -15.28
N GLY A 228 -11.68 0.83 -16.13
CA GLY A 228 -12.86 1.34 -16.83
C GLY A 228 -14.01 1.68 -15.87
N ARG A 229 -14.15 0.95 -14.76
CA ARG A 229 -15.14 1.26 -13.73
C ARG A 229 -14.77 2.52 -12.95
N ILE A 230 -13.53 2.60 -12.44
CA ILE A 230 -13.03 3.79 -11.75
C ILE A 230 -13.23 5.03 -12.64
N ARG A 231 -12.84 4.93 -13.90
CA ARG A 231 -13.00 6.03 -14.86
C ARG A 231 -14.45 6.49 -15.05
N ARG A 232 -15.38 5.55 -15.21
CA ARG A 232 -16.81 5.91 -15.36
C ARG A 232 -17.37 6.61 -14.13
N GLU A 233 -16.94 6.21 -12.93
CA GLU A 233 -17.44 6.77 -11.68
C GLU A 233 -16.76 8.10 -11.32
N LEU A 234 -15.49 8.29 -11.65
CA LEU A 234 -14.79 9.56 -11.48
C LEU A 234 -15.11 10.59 -12.58
N GLY A 235 -15.75 10.18 -13.68
CA GLY A 235 -16.11 11.08 -14.79
C GLY A 235 -14.88 11.78 -15.38
N ALA A 236 -14.99 13.08 -15.66
CA ALA A 236 -13.92 13.88 -16.25
C ALA A 236 -12.67 14.00 -15.34
N ALA A 237 -12.82 13.82 -14.03
CA ALA A 237 -11.70 13.83 -13.07
C ALA A 237 -10.82 12.57 -13.17
N GLY A 238 -11.33 11.50 -13.79
CA GLY A 238 -10.60 10.25 -14.03
C GLY A 238 -10.14 10.12 -15.46
N SER A 239 -9.19 10.95 -15.92
CA SER A 239 -8.68 10.77 -17.28
C SER A 239 -8.03 9.39 -17.42
N ALA A 240 -8.25 8.77 -18.58
CA ALA A 240 -7.75 7.43 -18.87
C ALA A 240 -6.23 7.30 -18.82
N ALA A 241 -5.57 8.38 -19.17
CA ALA A 241 -4.12 8.45 -19.20
C ALA A 241 -3.52 8.46 -17.79
N ASP A 242 -4.27 8.96 -16.80
CA ASP A 242 -3.76 9.17 -15.43
C ASP A 242 -3.88 7.92 -14.57
N LEU A 243 -4.98 7.16 -14.70
CA LEU A 243 -5.16 5.90 -13.93
C LEU A 243 -4.16 4.80 -14.29
N GLY A 244 -3.59 4.84 -15.48
CA GLY A 244 -2.53 3.92 -15.92
C GLY A 244 -1.10 4.35 -15.53
N ARG A 245 -0.97 5.46 -14.78
CA ARG A 245 0.33 6.06 -14.42
C ARG A 245 0.86 5.66 -13.05
N VAL A 246 0.17 4.79 -12.31
CA VAL A 246 0.75 4.18 -11.11
C VAL A 246 1.89 3.27 -11.56
N ASP A 247 3.10 3.75 -11.37
CA ASP A 247 4.34 3.05 -11.75
C ASP A 247 5.34 3.12 -10.59
N PRO A 248 5.29 2.13 -9.69
CA PRO A 248 6.17 2.11 -8.51
C PRO A 248 7.66 2.12 -8.88
N ILE A 249 8.03 1.59 -10.05
CA ILE A 249 9.43 1.60 -10.52
C ILE A 249 9.85 3.02 -10.90
N ALA A 250 9.04 3.71 -11.70
CA ALA A 250 9.32 5.10 -12.06
C ALA A 250 9.30 6.00 -10.82
N SER A 251 8.37 5.78 -9.90
CA SER A 251 8.28 6.53 -8.65
C SER A 251 9.51 6.28 -7.75
N ALA A 252 9.96 5.03 -7.66
CA ALA A 252 11.16 4.67 -6.88
C ALA A 252 12.41 5.43 -7.35
N THR A 253 12.59 5.65 -8.65
CA THR A 253 13.73 6.42 -9.17
C THR A 253 13.73 7.90 -8.77
N GLN A 254 12.60 8.42 -8.34
CA GLN A 254 12.40 9.83 -7.97
C GLN A 254 12.41 10.05 -6.44
N VAL A 255 12.55 9.00 -5.64
CA VAL A 255 12.70 9.11 -4.19
C VAL A 255 14.08 9.67 -3.87
N THR A 256 14.13 10.72 -3.04
CA THR A 256 15.38 11.40 -2.66
C THR A 256 15.81 11.10 -1.23
N GLY A 257 14.90 10.68 -0.37
CA GLY A 257 15.18 10.30 1.02
C GLY A 257 15.82 8.92 1.16
N GLY A 258 16.21 8.59 2.40
CA GLY A 258 16.66 7.23 2.73
C GLY A 258 15.55 6.20 2.53
N VAL A 259 15.90 5.01 2.04
CA VAL A 259 14.93 3.93 1.82
C VAL A 259 15.40 2.65 2.49
N CYS A 260 14.51 2.04 3.29
CA CYS A 260 14.65 0.67 3.74
C CYS A 260 13.54 -0.19 3.10
N LEU A 261 13.94 -1.17 2.29
CA LEU A 261 13.04 -2.15 1.70
C LEU A 261 13.13 -3.46 2.48
N VAL A 262 11.99 -3.88 3.04
CA VAL A 262 11.87 -5.12 3.82
C VAL A 262 11.04 -6.14 3.05
N SER A 263 11.51 -7.38 2.99
CA SER A 263 10.74 -8.50 2.43
C SER A 263 11.01 -9.77 3.20
N GLY A 264 9.94 -10.49 3.58
CA GLY A 264 10.06 -11.80 4.20
C GLY A 264 10.44 -12.86 3.16
N ASP A 265 11.38 -13.74 3.48
CA ASP A 265 11.80 -14.81 2.55
C ASP A 265 10.72 -15.91 2.38
N ARG A 266 9.71 -15.94 3.27
CA ARG A 266 8.52 -16.81 3.22
C ARG A 266 7.23 -16.08 2.86
N ASP A 267 7.34 -14.84 2.37
CA ASP A 267 6.17 -14.10 1.90
C ASP A 267 5.59 -14.74 0.63
N ALA A 268 4.50 -15.49 0.80
CA ALA A 268 3.80 -16.12 -0.31
C ALA A 268 2.82 -15.17 -1.01
N LEU A 269 2.37 -14.12 -0.30
CA LEU A 269 1.42 -13.15 -0.83
C LEU A 269 2.09 -12.16 -1.78
N VAL A 270 3.26 -11.63 -1.37
CA VAL A 270 4.13 -10.80 -2.20
C VAL A 270 5.55 -11.38 -2.20
N PRO A 271 5.82 -12.39 -3.04
CA PRO A 271 7.12 -13.04 -3.07
C PRO A 271 8.26 -12.03 -3.22
N PRO A 272 9.42 -12.25 -2.56
CA PRO A 272 10.57 -11.32 -2.60
C PRO A 272 11.04 -10.97 -4.02
N LEU A 273 10.79 -11.86 -4.99
CA LEU A 273 11.08 -11.61 -6.40
C LEU A 273 10.36 -10.36 -6.94
N PHE A 274 9.15 -10.05 -6.43
CA PHE A 274 8.41 -8.86 -6.88
C PHE A 274 9.06 -7.56 -6.41
N ALA A 275 9.75 -7.58 -5.27
CA ALA A 275 10.51 -6.43 -4.77
C ALA A 275 11.83 -6.20 -5.52
N LYS A 276 12.39 -7.22 -6.20
CA LYS A 276 13.72 -7.14 -6.83
C LYS A 276 13.83 -6.01 -7.86
N ARG A 277 12.81 -5.80 -8.68
CA ARG A 277 12.80 -4.71 -9.68
C ARG A 277 12.77 -3.33 -9.04
N LEU A 278 12.08 -3.19 -7.90
CA LEU A 278 12.10 -1.97 -7.10
C LEU A 278 13.49 -1.75 -6.49
N GLU A 279 14.11 -2.79 -5.97
CA GLU A 279 15.45 -2.75 -5.42
C GLU A 279 16.47 -2.15 -6.41
N GLU A 280 16.38 -2.55 -7.69
CA GLU A 280 17.26 -2.05 -8.75
C GLU A 280 16.98 -0.58 -9.10
N SER A 281 15.76 -0.11 -8.87
CA SER A 281 15.28 1.24 -9.22
C SER A 281 15.45 2.27 -8.09
N LEU A 282 15.65 1.82 -6.86
CA LEU A 282 15.81 2.68 -5.69
C LEU A 282 17.14 3.44 -5.70
N PRO A 283 17.25 4.59 -5.01
CA PRO A 283 18.47 5.38 -4.90
C PRO A 283 19.66 4.57 -4.39
N LYS A 284 20.88 5.01 -4.71
CA LYS A 284 22.09 4.47 -4.12
C LYS A 284 22.09 4.71 -2.61
N GLY A 285 22.56 3.72 -1.83
CA GLY A 285 22.56 3.81 -0.36
C GLY A 285 21.29 3.26 0.30
N ARG A 286 20.31 2.76 -0.48
CA ARG A 286 19.17 2.05 0.09
C ARG A 286 19.59 0.85 0.92
N ILE A 287 18.82 0.57 1.94
CA ILE A 287 18.93 -0.67 2.72
C ILE A 287 17.93 -1.67 2.15
N VAL A 288 18.38 -2.90 1.93
CA VAL A 288 17.50 -4.02 1.55
C VAL A 288 17.65 -5.10 2.61
N TRP A 289 16.55 -5.38 3.31
CA TRP A 289 16.52 -6.39 4.34
C TRP A 289 15.58 -7.54 3.94
N ARG A 290 16.18 -8.71 3.70
CA ARG A 290 15.44 -9.96 3.52
C ARG A 290 15.33 -10.63 4.88
N ALA A 291 14.16 -10.48 5.50
CA ALA A 291 13.90 -10.99 6.84
C ALA A 291 13.72 -12.52 6.78
N SER A 292 14.67 -13.24 7.35
CA SER A 292 14.70 -14.70 7.28
C SER A 292 13.62 -15.34 8.14
N GLY A 293 12.86 -16.25 7.57
CA GLY A 293 11.73 -16.93 8.20
C GLY A 293 10.45 -16.10 8.22
N ALA A 294 10.50 -14.82 7.85
CA ALA A 294 9.35 -13.93 7.86
C ALA A 294 8.45 -14.11 6.63
N GLY A 295 7.15 -13.89 6.85
CA GLY A 295 6.13 -13.84 5.82
C GLY A 295 5.74 -12.43 5.43
N HIS A 296 4.45 -12.24 5.11
CA HIS A 296 3.89 -10.95 4.72
C HIS A 296 3.72 -10.02 5.94
N CYS A 297 3.95 -8.72 5.75
CA CYS A 297 3.71 -7.70 6.76
C CYS A 297 2.25 -7.72 7.24
N HIS A 298 2.02 -7.40 8.52
CA HIS A 298 0.72 -7.47 9.20
C HIS A 298 0.07 -8.87 9.17
N HIS A 299 0.89 -9.93 9.15
CA HIS A 299 0.48 -11.33 9.29
C HIS A 299 1.20 -11.99 10.46
N GLU A 300 0.68 -13.12 10.94
CA GLU A 300 1.18 -13.85 12.11
C GLU A 300 2.68 -14.18 12.10
N ASN A 301 3.29 -14.19 10.92
CA ASN A 301 4.72 -14.49 10.73
C ASN A 301 5.49 -13.34 10.08
N GLU A 302 5.05 -12.11 10.24
CA GLU A 302 5.78 -10.93 9.74
C GLU A 302 7.15 -10.74 10.39
N ALA A 303 7.96 -9.85 9.83
CA ALA A 303 9.34 -9.63 10.27
C ALA A 303 9.45 -9.15 11.72
N GLU A 304 8.51 -8.32 12.19
CA GLU A 304 8.47 -7.84 13.57
C GLU A 304 8.21 -8.97 14.58
N ILE A 305 7.35 -9.92 14.22
CA ILE A 305 7.01 -11.07 15.08
C ILE A 305 8.13 -12.12 15.07
N VAL A 306 8.70 -12.40 13.90
CA VAL A 306 9.71 -13.47 13.75
C VAL A 306 11.09 -13.02 14.23
N LEU A 307 11.43 -11.74 14.06
CA LEU A 307 12.74 -11.16 14.36
C LEU A 307 12.61 -9.86 15.20
N PRO A 308 11.93 -9.87 16.35
CA PRO A 308 11.49 -8.66 17.04
C PRO A 308 12.64 -7.73 17.45
N GLN A 309 13.74 -8.27 17.94
CA GLN A 309 14.90 -7.48 18.34
C GLN A 309 15.64 -6.86 17.16
N GLU A 310 15.80 -7.64 16.10
CA GLU A 310 16.45 -7.16 14.87
C GLU A 310 15.59 -6.11 14.17
N TYR A 311 14.29 -6.34 14.10
CA TYR A 311 13.33 -5.40 13.52
C TYR A 311 13.35 -4.06 14.28
N ALA A 312 13.18 -4.09 15.59
CA ALA A 312 13.19 -2.88 16.41
C ALA A 312 14.49 -2.10 16.30
N ARG A 313 15.65 -2.79 16.31
CA ARG A 313 16.96 -2.16 16.14
C ARG A 313 17.08 -1.51 14.75
N ARG A 314 16.82 -2.25 13.67
CA ARG A 314 16.94 -1.76 12.29
C ARG A 314 16.01 -0.57 12.04
N TRP A 315 14.77 -0.65 12.53
CA TRP A 315 13.80 0.42 12.42
C TRP A 315 14.28 1.68 13.14
N THR A 316 14.75 1.54 14.38
CA THR A 316 15.28 2.64 15.18
C THR A 316 16.49 3.29 14.51
N ASP A 317 17.48 2.49 14.12
CA ASP A 317 18.69 2.97 13.48
C ASP A 317 18.38 3.72 12.17
N PHE A 318 17.48 3.16 11.35
CA PHE A 318 17.07 3.74 10.08
C PHE A 318 16.41 5.11 10.24
N PHE A 319 15.42 5.23 11.13
CA PHE A 319 14.74 6.50 11.33
C PHE A 319 15.64 7.52 12.05
N ALA A 320 16.46 7.10 13.00
CA ALA A 320 17.42 7.99 13.65
C ALA A 320 18.44 8.59 12.67
N GLU A 321 18.89 7.82 11.68
CA GLU A 321 19.84 8.25 10.66
C GLU A 321 19.21 9.20 9.63
N ASN A 322 18.00 8.89 9.16
CA ASN A 322 17.38 9.57 8.01
C ASN A 322 16.33 10.63 8.42
N LEU A 323 15.82 10.56 9.63
CA LEU A 323 14.80 11.46 10.19
C LEU A 323 15.09 11.76 11.67
N PRO A 324 16.19 12.42 11.99
CA PRO A 324 16.56 12.67 13.39
C PRO A 324 15.47 13.48 14.12
N ALA A 325 15.09 12.99 15.33
CA ALA A 325 14.03 13.54 16.19
C ALA A 325 14.43 14.87 16.83
#